data_e498c0dccc94ed312e49f2cc3a00bf59
#
_entry.id   e498c0dccc94ed312e49f2cc3a00bf59
#
_cell.length_a   1.000
_cell.length_b   1.000
_cell.length_c   1.000
_cell.angle_alpha   90.00
_cell.angle_beta   90.00
_cell.angle_gamma   90.00
#
_symmetry.space_group_name_H-M   'P 1'
#
loop_
_entity.id
_entity.type
_entity.pdbx_description
1 polymer ?
#
loop_
_entity_poly.entity_id
_entity_poly.type
_entity_poly.pdbx_seq_one_letter_code
_entity_poly.pdbx_strand_id
1 'polypeptide(L)' 'MKVRNLNVGDLIKLPKGCRNHWELPTGIALLIARLPRNDRLEYDWKVLVDGRHIELGRQIENDAEVLSASR' A
#
# COMPACT_ATOMS: atom_id res chain seq x y z
N MET A 1 13.94 11.39 -8.23
CA MET A 1 13.09 10.24 -8.06
C MET A 1 11.64 10.64 -7.88
N LYS A 2 10.74 9.93 -8.51
CA LYS A 2 9.33 10.29 -8.48
C LYS A 2 8.58 9.48 -7.45
N VAL A 3 7.72 10.17 -6.72
CA VAL A 3 6.75 9.51 -5.85
C VAL A 3 5.56 9.11 -6.71
N ARG A 4 5.17 7.85 -6.63
CA ARG A 4 4.01 7.39 -7.37
C ARG A 4 2.74 7.83 -6.70
N ASN A 5 1.76 8.21 -7.51
CA ASN A 5 0.43 8.52 -7.01
C ASN A 5 -0.39 7.25 -7.01
N LEU A 6 -0.54 6.67 -5.83
CA LEU A 6 -1.37 5.48 -5.69
C LEU A 6 -2.81 5.88 -5.46
N ASN A 7 -3.72 5.08 -5.98
CA ASN A 7 -5.16 5.33 -5.84
C ASN A 7 -5.84 4.11 -5.26
N VAL A 8 -6.97 4.35 -4.61
CA VAL A 8 -7.81 3.26 -4.12
C VAL A 8 -8.21 2.40 -5.32
N GLY A 9 -8.07 1.10 -5.16
CA GLY A 9 -8.34 0.17 -6.23
C GLY A 9 -7.11 -0.31 -6.98
N ASP A 10 -5.97 0.34 -6.77
CA ASP A 10 -4.74 -0.11 -7.40
C ASP A 10 -4.27 -1.42 -6.79
N LEU A 11 -3.70 -2.26 -7.63
CA LEU A 11 -3.07 -3.50 -7.19
C LEU A 11 -1.57 -3.29 -7.21
N ILE A 12 -0.91 -3.51 -6.09
CA ILE A 12 0.51 -3.24 -5.96
C ILE A 12 1.26 -4.44 -5.42
N LYS A 13 2.56 -4.45 -5.64
CA LYS A 13 3.45 -5.42 -5.04
C LYS A 13 4.24 -4.72 -3.94
N LEU A 14 4.14 -5.23 -2.72
CA LEU A 14 4.78 -4.62 -1.57
C LEU A 14 6.28 -4.83 -1.60
N PRO A 15 7.06 -3.88 -1.03
CA PRO A 15 8.50 -4.05 -0.95
C PRO A 15 8.87 -5.22 -0.05
N LYS A 16 10.06 -5.75 -0.25
CA LYS A 16 10.51 -6.95 0.44
C LYS A 16 10.49 -6.80 1.95
N GLY A 17 10.92 -5.65 2.47
CA GLY A 17 10.93 -5.42 3.91
C GLY A 17 9.53 -5.49 4.51
N CYS A 18 8.55 -4.95 3.82
CA CYS A 18 7.16 -4.99 4.26
C CYS A 18 6.64 -6.43 4.26
N ARG A 19 6.94 -7.16 3.19
CA ARG A 19 6.50 -8.55 3.09
C ARG A 19 7.08 -9.41 4.22
N ASN A 20 8.35 -9.18 4.56
CA ASN A 20 8.99 -9.92 5.64
C ASN A 20 8.41 -9.54 7.00
N HIS A 21 8.19 -8.25 7.22
CA HIS A 21 7.67 -7.78 8.50
C HIS A 21 6.29 -8.36 8.80
N TRP A 22 5.44 -8.41 7.79
CA TRP A 22 4.07 -8.88 7.96
C TRP A 22 3.90 -10.35 7.60
N GLU A 23 4.96 -11.02 7.17
CA GLU A 23 4.93 -12.43 6.77
C GLU A 23 3.88 -12.66 5.69
N LEU A 24 4.04 -11.92 4.59
CA LEU A 24 3.08 -11.97 3.49
C LEU A 24 3.66 -12.78 2.33
N PRO A 25 3.10 -13.96 2.06
CA PRO A 25 3.67 -14.84 1.02
C PRO A 25 3.69 -14.22 -0.36
N THR A 26 2.59 -13.60 -0.79
CA THR A 26 2.54 -13.06 -2.13
C THR A 26 3.06 -11.63 -2.22
N GLY A 27 2.79 -10.83 -1.20
CA GLY A 27 3.13 -9.43 -1.22
C GLY A 27 2.29 -8.61 -2.18
N ILE A 28 1.25 -9.19 -2.77
CA ILE A 28 0.37 -8.48 -3.69
C ILE A 28 -0.79 -7.91 -2.89
N ALA A 29 -0.96 -6.61 -2.94
CA ALA A 29 -1.91 -5.91 -2.10
C ALA A 29 -2.85 -5.06 -2.93
N LEU A 30 -4.11 -5.02 -2.52
CA LEU A 30 -5.12 -4.16 -3.10
C LEU A 30 -5.30 -2.96 -2.18
N LEU A 31 -5.16 -1.76 -2.73
CA LEU A 31 -5.35 -0.54 -1.96
C LEU A 31 -6.83 -0.30 -1.74
N ILE A 32 -7.26 -0.34 -0.48
CA ILE A 32 -8.68 -0.25 -0.14
C ILE A 32 -9.08 1.18 0.21
N ALA A 33 -8.28 1.84 1.03
CA ALA A 33 -8.66 3.16 1.52
C ALA A 33 -7.44 3.93 2.01
N ARG A 34 -7.58 5.26 2.00
CA ARG A 34 -6.64 6.14 2.69
C ARG A 34 -7.21 6.42 4.07
N LEU A 35 -6.35 6.26 5.08
CA LEU A 35 -6.75 6.48 6.46
C LEU A 35 -6.11 7.77 6.95
N PRO A 36 -6.87 8.85 7.14
CA PRO A 36 -6.29 10.12 7.57
C PRO A 36 -5.59 10.00 8.91
N ARG A 37 -4.50 10.72 9.07
CA ARG A 37 -3.76 10.78 10.32
C ARG A 37 -3.86 12.18 10.89
N ASN A 38 -4.55 12.33 12.00
CA ASN A 38 -4.65 13.60 12.73
C ASN A 38 -5.13 14.74 11.83
N ASP A 39 -4.59 15.94 12.07
CA ASP A 39 -4.97 17.13 11.34
C ASP A 39 -4.06 17.43 10.16
N ARG A 40 -3.13 16.54 9.88
CA ARG A 40 -2.17 16.78 8.82
C ARG A 40 -2.66 16.19 7.52
N LEU A 41 -2.05 16.62 6.43
CA LEU A 41 -2.36 16.06 5.12
C LEU A 41 -1.69 14.71 4.92
N GLU A 42 -1.47 14.00 6.02
CA GLU A 42 -0.87 12.68 6.00
C GLU A 42 -1.94 11.62 6.16
N TYR A 43 -1.65 10.46 5.64
CA TYR A 43 -2.56 9.33 5.73
C TYR A 43 -1.76 8.03 5.68
N ASP A 44 -2.39 6.97 6.17
CA ASP A 44 -1.88 5.63 5.99
C ASP A 44 -2.72 4.94 4.93
N TRP A 45 -2.21 3.84 4.41
CA TRP A 45 -2.95 3.04 3.45
C TRP A 45 -3.52 1.82 4.12
N LYS A 46 -4.80 1.57 3.88
CA LYS A 46 -5.42 0.31 4.26
C LYS A 46 -5.39 -0.59 3.03
N VAL A 47 -4.79 -1.76 3.18
CA VAL A 47 -4.62 -2.69 2.06
C VAL A 47 -5.17 -4.06 2.41
N LEU A 48 -5.58 -4.78 1.37
CA LEU A 48 -5.99 -6.18 1.49
C LEU A 48 -4.90 -7.02 0.85
N VAL A 49 -4.28 -7.90 1.63
CA VAL A 49 -3.22 -8.77 1.13
C VAL A 49 -3.32 -10.13 1.83
N ASP A 50 -3.34 -11.18 1.03
CA ASP A 50 -3.44 -12.56 1.53
C ASP A 50 -4.63 -12.75 2.47
N GLY A 51 -5.78 -12.12 2.14
CA GLY A 51 -6.99 -12.22 2.95
C GLY A 51 -6.98 -11.43 4.22
N ARG A 52 -5.99 -10.56 4.43
CA ARG A 52 -5.84 -9.77 5.64
C ARG A 52 -5.88 -8.28 5.33
N HIS A 53 -6.53 -7.52 6.21
CA HIS A 53 -6.50 -6.07 6.14
C HIS A 53 -5.34 -5.55 6.97
N ILE A 54 -4.45 -4.79 6.34
CA ILE A 54 -3.25 -4.28 7.00
C ILE A 54 -3.16 -2.79 6.74
N GLU A 55 -2.67 -2.04 7.74
CA GLU A 55 -2.44 -0.60 7.60
C GLU A 55 -0.95 -0.36 7.39
N LEU A 56 -0.63 0.35 6.34
CA LEU A 56 0.75 0.63 5.96
C LEU A 56 0.96 2.12 5.82
N GLY A 57 2.17 2.58 6.12
CA GLY A 57 2.51 3.97 5.98
C GLY A 57 2.67 4.40 4.52
N ARG A 58 2.75 5.72 4.32
CA ARG A 58 2.83 6.28 2.97
C ARG A 58 4.11 5.92 2.22
N GLN A 59 5.13 5.47 2.91
CA GLN A 59 6.38 5.15 2.23
C GLN A 59 6.22 4.05 1.19
N ILE A 60 5.14 3.28 1.25
CA ILE A 60 4.90 2.30 0.19
C ILE A 60 4.68 2.97 -1.16
N GLU A 61 4.31 4.24 -1.18
CA GLU A 61 4.15 4.98 -2.42
C GLU A 61 5.47 5.13 -3.18
N ASN A 62 6.58 5.08 -2.45
CA ASN A 62 7.90 5.16 -3.07
C ASN A 62 8.44 3.81 -3.47
N ASP A 63 8.12 2.79 -2.70
CA ASP A 63 8.82 1.50 -2.80
C ASP A 63 7.99 0.41 -3.45
N ALA A 64 6.67 0.53 -3.43
CA ALA A 64 5.80 -0.50 -4.01
C ALA A 64 5.73 -0.36 -5.52
N GLU A 65 5.51 -1.50 -6.17
CA GLU A 65 5.38 -1.53 -7.62
C GLU A 65 3.90 -1.64 -7.98
N VAL A 66 3.42 -0.78 -8.88
CA VAL A 66 2.04 -0.85 -9.33
C VAL A 66 1.90 -1.94 -10.37
N LEU A 67 1.08 -2.93 -10.07
CA LEU A 67 0.83 -4.04 -10.98
C LEU A 67 -0.36 -3.77 -11.89
N SER A 68 -1.39 -3.14 -11.34
CA SER A 68 -2.57 -2.81 -12.12
C SER A 68 -3.17 -1.54 -11.54
N ALA A 69 -3.24 -0.50 -12.34
CA ALA A 69 -3.76 0.78 -11.90
C ALA A 69 -5.28 0.81 -12.00
N SER A 70 -5.88 1.40 -10.98
CA SER A 70 -7.31 1.63 -10.99
C SER A 70 -7.65 2.71 -12.01
N ARG A 71 -8.84 2.60 -12.59
CA ARG A 71 -9.29 3.57 -13.58
C ARG A 71 -10.60 4.19 -13.18
#